data_d4c5d7e91f5aac1a85b8bcd42922c155
#
_entry.id   d4c5d7e91f5aac1a85b8bcd42922c155
#
_cell.length_a   1.000
_cell.length_b   1.000
_cell.length_c   1.000
_cell.angle_alpha   90.00
_cell.angle_beta   90.00
_cell.angle_gamma   90.00
#
_symmetry.space_group_name_H-M   'P 1'
#
loop_
_entity.id
_entity.type
_entity.pdbx_description
1 polymer ?
#
loop_
_entity_poly.entity_id
_entity_poly.type
_entity_poly.pdbx_seq_one_letter_code
_entity_poly.pdbx_strand_id
1 'polypeptide(L)'
;MISAVVLAAGNTEREGQSMLFLPIQGKPVLQWVLDSVLATSAIEVICVVRDLAAVRANITVEDSRLSWLVNYGTDAGQSSSIVAGLWAVARHSDAALFLPGDQPMRPCELIDALIDRFNMGSAPIIAPTFQGRVRNPVLIGRELFSELLELEGDHGALEFIEKNQNRLELVPWNYAAPFMDIDDQADYERIKLLA
;
A
#
# COMPACT_ATOMS: atom_id res chain seq x y z
N MET A 1 -7.22 9.24 13.62
CA MET A 1 -7.66 7.91 13.09
C MET A 1 -7.16 7.76 11.66
N ILE A 2 -6.62 6.60 11.29
CA ILE A 2 -5.95 6.40 10.00
C ILE A 2 -6.56 5.19 9.28
N SER A 3 -6.94 5.38 8.01
CA SER A 3 -7.38 4.32 7.12
C SER A 3 -6.22 3.84 6.26
N ALA A 4 -6.09 2.54 6.03
CA ALA A 4 -5.11 1.98 5.13
C ALA A 4 -5.74 1.61 3.78
N VAL A 5 -5.03 1.90 2.69
CA VAL A 5 -5.40 1.58 1.31
C VAL A 5 -4.33 0.70 0.70
N VAL A 6 -4.62 -0.58 0.55
CA VAL A 6 -3.74 -1.55 -0.11
C VAL A 6 -4.00 -1.53 -1.61
N LEU A 7 -2.99 -1.17 -2.40
CA LEU A 7 -3.05 -1.06 -3.85
C LEU A 7 -2.67 -2.40 -4.49
N ALA A 8 -3.66 -3.19 -4.85
CA ALA A 8 -3.51 -4.55 -5.39
C ALA A 8 -4.22 -4.75 -6.75
N ALA A 9 -4.53 -3.64 -7.46
CA ALA A 9 -5.18 -3.67 -8.78
C ALA A 9 -4.22 -3.46 -9.95
N GLY A 10 -2.90 -3.34 -9.69
CA GLY A 10 -1.87 -3.21 -10.71
C GLY A 10 -1.77 -4.45 -11.61
N ASN A 11 -1.14 -4.28 -12.78
CA ASN A 11 -0.90 -5.38 -13.70
C ASN A 11 0.31 -6.21 -13.25
N THR A 12 0.09 -7.10 -12.28
CA THR A 12 1.10 -8.05 -11.75
C THR A 12 0.99 -9.43 -12.41
N GLU A 13 0.22 -9.55 -13.52
CA GLU A 13 0.06 -10.81 -14.23
C GLU A 13 1.30 -11.12 -15.10
N ARG A 14 1.84 -12.31 -14.91
CA ARG A 14 2.88 -12.92 -15.74
C ARG A 14 2.45 -14.33 -16.10
N GLU A 15 2.58 -14.69 -17.36
CA GLU A 15 2.22 -16.02 -17.87
C GLU A 15 0.79 -16.48 -17.49
N GLY A 16 -0.15 -15.53 -17.35
CA GLY A 16 -1.54 -15.78 -16.97
C GLY A 16 -1.77 -16.00 -15.47
N GLN A 17 -0.77 -15.75 -14.62
CA GLN A 17 -0.89 -15.84 -13.17
C GLN A 17 -0.51 -14.52 -12.50
N SER A 18 -1.33 -14.08 -11.55
CA SER A 18 -1.00 -12.89 -10.75
C SER A 18 0.04 -13.21 -9.69
N MET A 19 1.12 -12.40 -9.64
CA MET A 19 2.17 -12.50 -8.64
C MET A 19 1.63 -12.34 -7.20
N LEU A 20 0.52 -11.63 -7.02
CA LEU A 20 -0.11 -11.40 -5.71
C LEU A 20 -0.61 -12.70 -5.05
N PHE A 21 -0.87 -13.74 -5.83
CA PHE A 21 -1.38 -15.02 -5.32
C PHE A 21 -0.32 -16.11 -5.23
N LEU A 22 0.92 -15.84 -5.65
CA LEU A 22 2.02 -16.79 -5.49
C LEU A 22 2.33 -17.03 -4.00
N PRO A 23 2.58 -18.29 -3.59
CA PRO A 23 2.77 -18.62 -2.20
C PRO A 23 4.22 -18.39 -1.75
N ILE A 24 4.41 -17.59 -0.70
CA ILE A 24 5.64 -17.50 0.07
C ILE A 24 5.40 -18.22 1.40
N GLN A 25 6.17 -19.28 1.69
CA GLN A 25 5.94 -20.13 2.87
C GLN A 25 4.49 -20.63 3.02
N GLY A 26 3.84 -20.94 1.89
CA GLY A 26 2.45 -21.43 1.87
C GLY A 26 1.36 -20.35 2.00
N LYS A 27 1.71 -19.06 2.09
CA LYS A 27 0.79 -17.93 2.21
C LYS A 27 0.92 -17.02 0.97
N PRO A 28 -0.17 -16.61 0.30
CA PRO A 28 -0.12 -15.69 -0.82
C PRO A 28 0.58 -14.37 -0.50
N VAL A 29 1.28 -13.78 -1.49
CA VAL A 29 1.96 -12.48 -1.37
C VAL A 29 1.03 -11.41 -0.79
N LEU A 30 -0.16 -11.23 -1.37
CA LEU A 30 -1.12 -10.23 -0.90
C LEU A 30 -1.58 -10.50 0.54
N GLN A 31 -1.70 -11.75 0.95
CA GLN A 31 -2.10 -12.07 2.31
C GLN A 31 -1.04 -11.68 3.35
N TRP A 32 0.25 -11.77 3.02
CA TRP A 32 1.32 -11.25 3.87
C TRP A 32 1.18 -9.74 4.11
N VAL A 33 0.86 -9.00 3.04
CA VAL A 33 0.64 -7.54 3.13
C VAL A 33 -0.58 -7.23 3.99
N LEU A 34 -1.70 -7.94 3.77
CA LEU A 34 -2.93 -7.75 4.55
C LEU A 34 -2.73 -8.08 6.03
N ASP A 35 -2.08 -9.20 6.34
CA ASP A 35 -1.79 -9.59 7.73
C ASP A 35 -0.94 -8.51 8.42
N SER A 36 0.06 -7.97 7.73
CA SER A 36 0.92 -6.92 8.29
C SER A 36 0.14 -5.64 8.60
N VAL A 37 -0.70 -5.16 7.68
CA VAL A 37 -1.47 -3.93 7.91
C VAL A 37 -2.60 -4.13 8.93
N LEU A 38 -3.22 -5.29 8.96
CA LEU A 38 -4.25 -5.64 9.94
C LEU A 38 -3.70 -5.83 11.37
N ALA A 39 -2.41 -6.08 11.51
CA ALA A 39 -1.74 -6.12 12.81
C ALA A 39 -1.50 -4.71 13.41
N THR A 40 -1.73 -3.64 12.64
CA THR A 40 -1.53 -2.24 13.07
C THR A 40 -2.78 -1.61 13.69
N SER A 41 -2.63 -0.37 14.15
CA SER A 41 -3.70 0.46 14.70
C SER A 41 -4.61 1.13 13.65
N ALA A 42 -4.49 0.79 12.35
CA ALA A 42 -5.39 1.27 11.31
C ALA A 42 -6.85 0.91 11.62
N ILE A 43 -7.76 1.89 11.50
CA ILE A 43 -9.18 1.71 11.87
C ILE A 43 -9.97 0.97 10.80
N GLU A 44 -9.52 1.02 9.55
CA GLU A 44 -10.06 0.27 8.41
C GLU A 44 -8.94 -0.04 7.41
N VAL A 45 -9.12 -1.09 6.64
CA VAL A 45 -8.23 -1.50 5.56
C VAL A 45 -9.07 -1.68 4.29
N ILE A 46 -8.79 -0.88 3.27
CA ILE A 46 -9.44 -0.95 1.95
C ILE A 46 -8.45 -1.59 1.00
N CYS A 47 -8.74 -2.79 0.52
CA CYS A 47 -7.90 -3.43 -0.49
C CYS A 47 -8.51 -3.19 -1.88
N VAL A 48 -7.82 -2.39 -2.68
CA VAL A 48 -8.20 -2.08 -4.06
C VAL A 48 -7.68 -3.18 -4.96
N VAL A 49 -8.59 -3.89 -5.62
CA VAL A 49 -8.29 -5.07 -6.43
C VAL A 49 -8.85 -4.96 -7.84
N ARG A 50 -8.34 -5.76 -8.78
CA ARG A 50 -8.85 -5.84 -10.15
C ARG A 50 -9.95 -6.90 -10.28
N ASP A 51 -9.76 -8.05 -9.65
CA ASP A 51 -10.66 -9.21 -9.73
C ASP A 51 -10.99 -9.76 -8.33
N LEU A 52 -12.20 -9.52 -7.89
CA LEU A 52 -12.68 -10.00 -6.59
C LEU A 52 -12.89 -11.52 -6.55
N ALA A 53 -13.20 -12.15 -7.69
CA ALA A 53 -13.36 -13.60 -7.74
C ALA A 53 -12.01 -14.30 -7.54
N ALA A 54 -10.95 -13.81 -8.21
CA ALA A 54 -9.59 -14.29 -8.00
C ALA A 54 -9.13 -14.11 -6.56
N VAL A 55 -9.42 -12.95 -5.95
CA VAL A 55 -9.09 -12.69 -4.53
C VAL A 55 -9.78 -13.71 -3.61
N ARG A 56 -11.09 -13.91 -3.76
CA ARG A 56 -11.85 -14.85 -2.93
C ARG A 56 -11.40 -16.31 -3.06
N ALA A 57 -10.83 -16.68 -4.22
CA ALA A 57 -10.29 -18.02 -4.45
C ALA A 57 -8.93 -18.24 -3.77
N ASN A 58 -8.17 -17.19 -3.47
CA ASN A 58 -6.76 -17.28 -3.03
C ASN A 58 -6.50 -16.69 -1.64
N ILE A 59 -7.33 -15.76 -1.16
CA ILE A 59 -7.11 -15.03 0.10
C ILE A 59 -8.14 -15.46 1.14
N THR A 60 -7.67 -15.77 2.34
CA THR A 60 -8.49 -16.30 3.45
C THR A 60 -8.49 -15.38 4.69
N VAL A 61 -8.25 -14.08 4.51
CA VAL A 61 -8.25 -13.10 5.61
C VAL A 61 -9.69 -12.76 6.01
N GLU A 62 -10.00 -12.93 7.30
CA GLU A 62 -11.26 -12.52 7.90
C GLU A 62 -10.98 -11.50 9.00
N ASP A 63 -11.21 -10.22 8.71
CA ASP A 63 -11.14 -9.11 9.67
C ASP A 63 -12.25 -8.10 9.31
N SER A 64 -13.02 -7.68 10.32
CA SER A 64 -14.15 -6.76 10.13
C SER A 64 -13.75 -5.38 9.63
N ARG A 65 -12.47 -5.02 9.76
CA ARG A 65 -11.90 -3.78 9.24
C ARG A 65 -11.56 -3.86 7.75
N LEU A 66 -11.44 -5.08 7.18
CA LEU A 66 -11.06 -5.28 5.78
C LEU A 66 -12.28 -5.15 4.87
N SER A 67 -12.17 -4.30 3.87
CA SER A 67 -13.11 -4.19 2.75
C SER A 67 -12.39 -4.33 1.41
N TRP A 68 -13.10 -4.90 0.43
CA TRP A 68 -12.60 -5.10 -0.93
C TRP A 68 -13.25 -4.09 -1.87
N LEU A 69 -12.44 -3.36 -2.60
CA LEU A 69 -12.88 -2.39 -3.60
C LEU A 69 -12.39 -2.82 -4.99
N VAL A 70 -13.31 -3.06 -5.92
CA VAL A 70 -12.94 -3.39 -7.31
C VAL A 70 -12.71 -2.09 -8.08
N ASN A 71 -11.50 -1.92 -8.62
CA ASN A 71 -11.18 -0.85 -9.54
C ASN A 71 -11.35 -1.31 -10.98
N TYR A 72 -12.38 -0.83 -11.66
CA TYR A 72 -12.62 -1.07 -13.09
C TYR A 72 -11.84 -0.14 -14.02
N GLY A 73 -11.21 0.89 -13.48
CA GLY A 73 -10.46 1.92 -14.21
C GLY A 73 -8.96 1.66 -14.27
N THR A 74 -8.48 0.43 -14.10
CA THR A 74 -7.02 0.12 -14.03
C THR A 74 -6.25 0.52 -15.28
N ASP A 75 -6.91 0.62 -16.45
CA ASP A 75 -6.28 1.08 -17.69
C ASP A 75 -5.94 2.59 -17.68
N ALA A 76 -6.48 3.34 -16.72
CA ALA A 76 -6.16 4.76 -16.50
C ALA A 76 -4.87 4.98 -15.67
N GLY A 77 -4.14 3.90 -15.34
CA GLY A 77 -2.88 3.97 -14.61
C GLY A 77 -3.00 3.82 -13.10
N GLN A 78 -1.86 3.93 -12.40
CA GLN A 78 -1.76 3.68 -10.95
C GLN A 78 -2.62 4.68 -10.12
N SER A 79 -2.75 5.93 -10.59
CA SER A 79 -3.56 6.96 -9.95
C SER A 79 -5.01 6.53 -9.74
N SER A 80 -5.58 5.77 -10.69
CA SER A 80 -6.97 5.30 -10.60
C SER A 80 -7.24 4.48 -9.34
N SER A 81 -6.28 3.66 -8.92
CA SER A 81 -6.39 2.84 -7.69
C SER A 81 -6.26 3.69 -6.43
N ILE A 82 -5.39 4.70 -6.43
CA ILE A 82 -5.24 5.66 -5.32
C ILE A 82 -6.53 6.44 -5.15
N VAL A 83 -7.07 7.01 -6.23
CA VAL A 83 -8.30 7.80 -6.23
C VAL A 83 -9.49 6.96 -5.79
N ALA A 84 -9.64 5.74 -6.34
CA ALA A 84 -10.71 4.83 -5.94
C ALA A 84 -10.64 4.48 -4.44
N GLY A 85 -9.46 4.12 -3.95
CA GLY A 85 -9.24 3.84 -2.54
C GLY A 85 -9.53 5.05 -1.64
N LEU A 86 -9.09 6.24 -2.05
CA LEU A 86 -9.33 7.47 -1.29
C LEU A 86 -10.82 7.83 -1.17
N TRP A 87 -11.62 7.59 -2.20
CA TRP A 87 -13.08 7.77 -2.14
C TRP A 87 -13.76 6.83 -1.13
N ALA A 88 -13.17 5.66 -0.87
CA ALA A 88 -13.68 4.70 0.08
C ALA A 88 -13.25 4.97 1.53
N VAL A 89 -12.22 5.80 1.74
CA VAL A 89 -11.71 6.16 3.08
C VAL A 89 -12.80 6.81 3.94
N ALA A 90 -12.95 6.33 5.17
CA ALA A 90 -13.94 6.82 6.12
C ALA A 90 -13.85 8.35 6.31
N ARG A 91 -15.03 9.01 6.37
CA ARG A 91 -15.08 10.47 6.49
C ARG A 91 -14.43 11.03 7.76
N HIS A 92 -14.29 10.21 8.79
CA HIS A 92 -13.69 10.57 10.07
C HIS A 92 -12.19 10.22 10.17
N SER A 93 -11.59 9.67 9.12
CA SER A 93 -10.15 9.41 9.09
C SER A 93 -9.38 10.71 8.91
N ASP A 94 -8.33 10.90 9.70
CA ASP A 94 -7.46 12.09 9.65
C ASP A 94 -6.40 11.95 8.55
N ALA A 95 -6.10 10.72 8.14
CA ALA A 95 -5.15 10.42 7.06
C ALA A 95 -5.47 9.08 6.39
N ALA A 96 -4.89 8.89 5.21
CA ALA A 96 -4.85 7.63 4.48
C ALA A 96 -3.41 7.14 4.30
N LEU A 97 -3.16 5.86 4.59
CA LEU A 97 -1.90 5.18 4.37
C LEU A 97 -2.00 4.36 3.08
N PHE A 98 -1.22 4.68 2.07
CA PHE A 98 -1.17 3.96 0.80
C PHE A 98 0.01 2.99 0.78
N LEU A 99 -0.25 1.72 0.50
CA LEU A 99 0.77 0.69 0.45
C LEU A 99 0.55 -0.27 -0.73
N PRO A 100 1.63 -0.64 -1.47
CA PRO A 100 1.56 -1.64 -2.53
C PRO A 100 1.23 -3.03 -1.98
N GLY A 101 0.43 -3.79 -2.77
CA GLY A 101 0.04 -5.16 -2.43
C GLY A 101 1.08 -6.24 -2.74
N ASP A 102 2.19 -5.88 -3.37
CA ASP A 102 3.27 -6.74 -3.86
C ASP A 102 4.56 -6.68 -3.03
N GLN A 103 4.53 -6.03 -1.85
CA GLN A 103 5.67 -5.92 -0.93
C GLN A 103 5.42 -6.74 0.36
N PRO A 104 5.57 -8.07 0.33
CA PRO A 104 5.16 -8.97 1.42
C PRO A 104 6.06 -8.89 2.66
N MET A 105 7.30 -8.39 2.53
CA MET A 105 8.28 -8.36 3.62
C MET A 105 8.17 -7.12 4.52
N ARG A 106 7.05 -6.39 4.43
CA ARG A 106 6.83 -5.18 5.23
C ARG A 106 6.35 -5.55 6.63
N PRO A 107 7.10 -5.22 7.68
CA PRO A 107 6.68 -5.46 9.05
C PRO A 107 5.64 -4.41 9.50
N CYS A 108 4.74 -4.79 10.42
CA CYS A 108 3.76 -3.87 10.99
C CYS A 108 4.41 -2.70 11.74
N GLU A 109 5.58 -2.90 12.32
CA GLU A 109 6.35 -1.86 13.02
C GLU A 109 6.74 -0.68 12.12
N LEU A 110 6.98 -0.91 10.83
CA LEU A 110 7.20 0.18 9.88
C LEU A 110 5.93 1.01 9.71
N ILE A 111 4.79 0.35 9.58
CA ILE A 111 3.49 1.02 9.42
C ILE A 111 3.15 1.81 10.69
N ASP A 112 3.29 1.20 11.87
CA ASP A 112 3.03 1.86 13.15
C ASP A 112 3.97 3.05 13.37
N ALA A 113 5.25 2.97 12.97
CA ALA A 113 6.17 4.08 13.05
C ALA A 113 5.73 5.30 12.21
N LEU A 114 5.11 5.08 11.04
CA LEU A 114 4.54 6.16 10.21
C LEU A 114 3.28 6.74 10.87
N ILE A 115 2.41 5.89 11.41
CA ILE A 115 1.19 6.29 12.12
C ILE A 115 1.54 7.13 13.33
N ASP A 116 2.49 6.68 14.15
CA ASP A 116 2.94 7.39 15.34
C ASP A 116 3.55 8.74 14.96
N ARG A 117 4.35 8.78 13.89
CA ARG A 117 4.95 10.03 13.42
C ARG A 117 3.91 11.04 12.96
N PHE A 118 2.90 10.61 12.22
CA PHE A 118 1.78 11.46 11.83
C PHE A 118 1.02 12.00 13.03
N ASN A 119 0.76 11.15 14.03
CA ASN A 119 0.05 11.55 15.26
C ASN A 119 0.83 12.58 16.10
N MET A 120 2.15 12.69 15.93
CA MET A 120 2.97 13.77 16.52
C MET A 120 2.74 15.13 15.85
N GLY A 121 2.06 15.16 14.69
CA GLY A 121 1.60 16.40 14.06
C GLY A 121 2.66 17.23 13.36
N SER A 122 3.76 16.62 12.91
CA SER A 122 4.92 17.33 12.36
C SER A 122 4.79 17.66 10.87
N ALA A 123 4.09 16.83 10.07
CA ALA A 123 3.89 17.07 8.64
C ALA A 123 2.66 16.31 8.11
N PRO A 124 1.99 16.81 7.04
CA PRO A 124 0.85 16.12 6.45
C PRO A 124 1.22 14.91 5.57
N ILE A 125 2.49 14.74 5.22
CA ILE A 125 2.96 13.57 4.47
C ILE A 125 4.07 12.91 5.29
N ILE A 126 3.90 11.62 5.58
CA ILE A 126 4.92 10.80 6.25
C ILE A 126 5.28 9.63 5.34
N ALA A 127 6.57 9.42 5.11
CA ALA A 127 7.05 8.29 4.34
C ALA A 127 8.36 7.73 4.90
N PRO A 128 8.66 6.44 4.72
CA PRO A 128 9.94 5.90 5.11
C PRO A 128 11.03 6.33 4.12
N THR A 129 12.26 6.40 4.60
CA THR A 129 13.44 6.56 3.76
C THR A 129 14.43 5.43 3.98
N PHE A 130 14.96 4.91 2.88
CA PHE A 130 16.03 3.92 2.88
C PHE A 130 17.11 4.32 1.87
N GLN A 131 18.36 4.40 2.32
CA GLN A 131 19.51 4.85 1.51
C GLN A 131 19.27 6.20 0.82
N GLY A 132 18.65 7.15 1.54
CA GLY A 132 18.36 8.50 1.03
C GLY A 132 17.23 8.59 0.00
N ARG A 133 16.50 7.51 -0.25
CA ARG A 133 15.35 7.49 -1.17
C ARG A 133 14.05 7.30 -0.40
N VAL A 134 13.03 8.06 -0.78
CA VAL A 134 11.66 7.88 -0.29
C VAL A 134 11.12 6.54 -0.74
N ARG A 135 10.37 5.85 0.12
CA ARG A 135 9.80 4.52 -0.14
C ARG A 135 8.33 4.47 0.24
N ASN A 136 7.65 3.41 -0.21
CA ASN A 136 6.33 3.04 0.29
C ASN A 136 6.46 2.29 1.64
N PRO A 137 5.42 2.34 2.50
CA PRO A 137 4.12 2.99 2.34
C PRO A 137 4.18 4.50 2.56
N VAL A 138 3.17 5.22 2.05
CA VAL A 138 3.05 6.67 2.21
C VAL A 138 1.78 7.00 2.97
N LEU A 139 1.89 7.77 4.04
CA LEU A 139 0.77 8.29 4.79
C LEU A 139 0.53 9.75 4.39
N ILE A 140 -0.72 10.08 4.02
CA ILE A 140 -1.12 11.40 3.54
C ILE A 140 -2.29 11.91 4.37
N GLY A 141 -2.14 13.09 4.95
CA GLY A 141 -3.15 13.77 5.75
C GLY A 141 -4.36 14.22 4.93
N ARG A 142 -5.52 14.24 5.57
CA ARG A 142 -6.81 14.58 4.94
C ARG A 142 -6.82 15.94 4.24
N GLU A 143 -6.04 16.89 4.74
CA GLU A 143 -5.91 18.23 4.14
C GLU A 143 -5.38 18.21 2.71
N LEU A 144 -4.72 17.10 2.30
CA LEU A 144 -4.18 16.92 0.95
C LEU A 144 -5.05 16.02 0.06
N PHE A 145 -6.18 15.52 0.56
CA PHE A 145 -7.01 14.58 -0.20
C PHE A 145 -7.57 15.21 -1.49
N SER A 146 -7.93 16.50 -1.48
CA SER A 146 -8.39 17.19 -2.70
C SER A 146 -7.31 17.23 -3.78
N GLU A 147 -6.06 17.49 -3.39
CA GLU A 147 -4.92 17.49 -4.31
C GLU A 147 -4.61 16.07 -4.83
N LEU A 148 -4.76 15.07 -3.95
CA LEU A 148 -4.52 13.67 -4.29
C LEU A 148 -5.59 13.10 -5.26
N LEU A 149 -6.83 13.60 -5.17
CA LEU A 149 -7.91 13.24 -6.09
C LEU A 149 -7.72 13.77 -7.52
N GLU A 150 -6.82 14.73 -7.72
CA GLU A 150 -6.46 15.29 -9.04
C GLU A 150 -5.34 14.47 -9.74
N LEU A 151 -4.86 13.38 -9.12
CA LEU A 151 -3.87 12.52 -9.75
C LEU A 151 -4.45 11.82 -10.98
N GLU A 152 -3.66 11.82 -12.06
CA GLU A 152 -4.02 11.19 -13.35
C GLU A 152 -2.88 10.32 -13.88
N GLY A 153 -3.19 9.33 -14.71
CA GLY A 153 -2.23 8.49 -15.42
C GLY A 153 -1.44 7.56 -14.47
N ASP A 154 -0.21 7.25 -14.83
CA ASP A 154 0.66 6.34 -14.08
C ASP A 154 1.34 6.98 -12.86
N HIS A 155 0.86 8.14 -12.43
CA HIS A 155 1.38 8.83 -11.26
C HIS A 155 0.95 8.15 -9.98
N GLY A 156 1.93 7.74 -9.18
CA GLY A 156 1.72 7.12 -7.88
C GLY A 156 1.85 8.08 -6.71
N ALA A 157 1.69 7.56 -5.49
CA ALA A 157 1.88 8.35 -4.28
C ALA A 157 3.29 8.93 -4.15
N LEU A 158 4.32 8.28 -4.69
CA LEU A 158 5.70 8.79 -4.65
C LEU A 158 5.88 10.04 -5.52
N GLU A 159 5.25 10.13 -6.69
CA GLU A 159 5.30 11.34 -7.51
C GLU A 159 4.52 12.51 -6.88
N PHE A 160 3.41 12.22 -6.18
CA PHE A 160 2.74 13.22 -5.38
C PHE A 160 3.68 13.81 -4.31
N ILE A 161 4.50 12.97 -3.68
CA ILE A 161 5.52 13.42 -2.72
C ILE A 161 6.57 14.30 -3.39
N GLU A 162 7.04 13.98 -4.58
CA GLU A 162 8.07 14.79 -5.29
C GLU A 162 7.62 16.24 -5.49
N LYS A 163 6.31 16.45 -5.71
CA LYS A 163 5.70 17.78 -5.84
C LYS A 163 5.45 18.48 -4.49
N ASN A 164 5.48 17.71 -3.37
CA ASN A 164 5.12 18.18 -2.03
C ASN A 164 6.25 17.98 -1.01
N GLN A 165 7.52 18.05 -1.41
CA GLN A 165 8.67 17.78 -0.54
C GLN A 165 8.74 18.69 0.70
N ASN A 166 8.23 19.91 0.60
CA ASN A 166 8.16 20.85 1.71
C ASN A 166 7.11 20.51 2.79
N ARG A 167 6.26 19.52 2.51
CA ARG A 167 5.21 18.98 3.39
C ARG A 167 5.51 17.57 3.88
N LEU A 168 6.69 17.03 3.53
CA LEU A 168 7.12 15.65 3.78
C LEU A 168 8.00 15.56 5.00
N GLU A 169 7.69 14.60 5.86
CA GLU A 169 8.60 14.13 6.90
C GLU A 169 9.02 12.69 6.63
N LEU A 170 10.31 12.41 6.80
CA LEU A 170 10.89 11.11 6.51
C LEU A 170 11.17 10.33 7.81
N VAL A 171 10.78 9.07 7.82
CA VAL A 171 11.11 8.11 8.88
C VAL A 171 12.25 7.21 8.39
N PRO A 172 13.47 7.33 8.94
CA PRO A 172 14.59 6.50 8.53
C PRO A 172 14.34 5.02 8.83
N TRP A 173 14.63 4.15 7.86
CA TRP A 173 14.57 2.71 8.00
C TRP A 173 15.87 2.06 7.55
N ASN A 174 16.33 1.01 8.24
CA ASN A 174 17.70 0.55 8.12
C ASN A 174 17.89 -0.71 7.25
N TYR A 175 16.80 -1.36 6.79
CA TYR A 175 16.89 -2.56 5.95
C TYR A 175 16.04 -2.47 4.71
N ALA A 176 16.46 -3.20 3.65
CA ALA A 176 15.85 -3.16 2.34
C ALA A 176 14.57 -4.00 2.23
N ALA A 177 14.46 -5.09 2.98
CA ALA A 177 13.41 -6.09 2.80
C ALA A 177 11.98 -5.52 2.74
N PRO A 178 11.56 -4.56 3.58
CA PRO A 178 10.22 -3.97 3.51
C PRO A 178 9.87 -3.28 2.19
N PHE A 179 10.87 -2.95 1.38
CA PHE A 179 10.73 -2.16 0.15
C PHE A 179 10.96 -2.98 -1.12
N MET A 180 11.08 -4.29 -0.97
CA MET A 180 11.22 -5.21 -2.09
C MET A 180 9.83 -5.57 -2.62
N ASP A 181 9.60 -5.24 -3.89
CA ASP A 181 8.43 -5.57 -4.67
C ASP A 181 8.63 -6.87 -5.47
N ILE A 182 7.55 -7.48 -5.87
CA ILE A 182 7.52 -8.67 -6.72
C ILE A 182 6.93 -8.26 -8.07
N ASP A 183 7.82 -7.83 -8.99
CA ASP A 183 7.45 -7.45 -10.34
C ASP A 183 7.60 -8.62 -11.34
N ASP A 184 8.54 -9.55 -11.04
CA ASP A 184 8.81 -10.69 -11.90
C ASP A 184 9.18 -11.96 -11.10
N GLN A 185 9.43 -13.05 -11.82
CA GLN A 185 9.79 -14.34 -11.24
C GLN A 185 11.12 -14.30 -10.47
N ALA A 186 12.07 -13.48 -10.90
CA ALA A 186 13.38 -13.38 -10.21
C ALA A 186 13.21 -12.67 -8.86
N ASP A 187 12.38 -11.64 -8.79
CA ASP A 187 12.02 -10.98 -7.54
C ASP A 187 11.31 -11.95 -6.58
N TYR A 188 10.35 -12.71 -7.11
CA TYR A 188 9.65 -13.71 -6.32
C TYR A 188 10.60 -14.75 -5.71
N GLU A 189 11.50 -15.34 -6.51
CA GLU A 189 12.46 -16.33 -6.00
C GLU A 189 13.45 -15.70 -4.99
N ARG A 190 13.86 -14.45 -5.20
CA ARG A 190 14.72 -13.73 -4.26
C ARG A 190 14.01 -13.50 -2.92
N ILE A 191 12.78 -13.03 -2.93
CA ILE A 191 12.01 -12.76 -1.71
C ILE A 191 11.68 -14.06 -0.97
N LYS A 192 11.34 -15.13 -1.70
CA LYS A 192 11.08 -16.45 -1.13
C LYS A 192 12.26 -17.04 -0.36
N LEU A 193 13.49 -16.68 -0.76
CA LEU A 193 14.70 -17.10 -0.04
C LEU A 193 14.99 -16.29 1.23
N LEU A 194 14.40 -15.10 1.35
CA LEU A 194 14.57 -14.19 2.50
C LEU A 194 13.49 -14.36 3.57
N ALA A 195 12.35 -14.89 3.19
CA ALA A 195 11.21 -15.16 4.06
C ALA A 195 11.35 -16.47 4.78
#